data_22f9eb46e492e83044681ccfdd568074
#
_entry.id   22f9eb46e492e83044681ccfdd568074
#
_cell.length_a   1.000
_cell.length_b   1.000
_cell.length_c   1.000
_cell.angle_alpha   90.00
_cell.angle_beta   90.00
_cell.angle_gamma   90.00
#
_symmetry.space_group_name_H-M   'P 1'
#
loop_
_entity.id
_entity.type
_entity.pdbx_description
1 polymer ?
#
loop_
_entity_poly.entity_id
_entity_poly.type
_entity_poly.pdbx_seq_one_letter_code
_entity_poly.pdbx_strand_id
1 'polypeptide(L)'
;VSGVQAGLLHDAFLGYPGDWIPRSRGADDEQLVAAWQQLDARGFVTNGRVNEQGLAFRQMIEDKTNSLCEKAWRHLGEKTTTQYCELVEPFGPIFLARIDATAGENWMPAARDSRRN
;
A
#
# COMPACT_ATOMS: atom_id res chain seq x y z
N VAL A 1 0.22 10.50 10.67
CA VAL A 1 -0.19 10.31 9.26
C VAL A 1 -1.59 9.72 9.24
N SER A 2 -2.49 10.36 8.51
CA SER A 2 -3.85 9.83 8.29
C SER A 2 -3.81 8.69 7.24
N GLY A 3 -4.89 7.91 7.18
CA GLY A 3 -5.02 6.88 6.14
C GLY A 3 -4.98 7.44 4.71
N VAL A 4 -5.54 8.65 4.51
CA VAL A 4 -5.50 9.34 3.21
C VAL A 4 -4.07 9.74 2.85
N GLN A 5 -3.30 10.33 3.78
CA GLN A 5 -1.89 10.66 3.57
C GLN A 5 -1.04 9.44 3.26
N ALA A 6 -1.23 8.36 4.01
CA ALA A 6 -0.53 7.10 3.76
C ALA A 6 -0.85 6.54 2.37
N GLY A 7 -2.11 6.64 1.95
CA GLY A 7 -2.53 6.26 0.59
C GLY A 7 -1.86 7.07 -0.50
N LEU A 8 -1.81 8.41 -0.36
CA LEU A 8 -1.14 9.30 -1.33
C LEU A 8 0.37 9.00 -1.44
N LEU A 9 1.04 8.77 -0.32
CA LEU A 9 2.45 8.37 -0.30
C LEU A 9 2.67 7.01 -0.97
N HIS A 10 1.73 6.09 -0.81
CA HIS A 10 1.80 4.76 -1.41
C HIS A 10 1.51 4.79 -2.91
N ASP A 11 0.55 5.60 -3.37
CA ASP A 11 0.30 5.85 -4.79
C ASP A 11 1.56 6.36 -5.49
N ALA A 12 2.25 7.33 -4.88
CA ALA A 12 3.49 7.86 -5.41
C ALA A 12 4.60 6.80 -5.50
N PHE A 13 4.70 5.92 -4.50
CA PHE A 13 5.67 4.81 -4.50
C PHE A 13 5.38 3.78 -5.61
N LEU A 14 4.11 3.48 -5.85
CA LEU A 14 3.69 2.51 -6.87
C LEU A 14 3.58 3.13 -8.28
N GLY A 15 3.69 4.45 -8.41
CA GLY A 15 3.47 5.15 -9.67
C GLY A 15 2.02 5.17 -10.13
N TYR A 16 1.07 5.10 -9.18
CA TYR A 16 -0.36 5.20 -9.49
C TYR A 16 -0.79 6.63 -9.75
N PRO A 17 -1.97 6.84 -10.40
CA PRO A 17 -2.59 8.16 -10.42
C PRO A 17 -2.72 8.71 -9.01
N GLY A 18 -2.42 10.00 -8.83
CA GLY A 18 -2.05 10.61 -7.56
C GLY A 18 -3.04 10.59 -6.39
N ASP A 19 -4.20 9.95 -6.50
CA ASP A 19 -5.22 9.84 -5.46
C ASP A 19 -6.02 8.52 -5.53
N TRP A 20 -5.49 7.55 -6.28
CA TRP A 20 -6.21 6.32 -6.59
C TRP A 20 -6.49 5.45 -5.35
N ILE A 21 -5.49 5.19 -4.51
CA ILE A 21 -5.66 4.38 -3.29
C ILE A 21 -6.60 5.06 -2.29
N PRO A 22 -6.46 6.35 -1.95
CA PRO A 22 -7.40 7.01 -1.08
C PRO A 22 -8.84 7.00 -1.60
N ARG A 23 -9.05 7.29 -2.88
CA ARG A 23 -10.38 7.27 -3.49
C ARG A 23 -11.01 5.89 -3.48
N SER A 24 -10.24 4.86 -3.74
CA SER A 24 -10.71 3.47 -3.68
C SER A 24 -11.17 3.04 -2.28
N ARG A 25 -10.76 3.81 -1.26
CA ARG A 25 -11.13 3.61 0.15
C ARG A 25 -12.16 4.62 0.65
N GLY A 26 -12.75 5.40 -0.28
CA GLY A 26 -13.85 6.31 0.01
C GLY A 26 -13.43 7.72 0.43
N ALA A 27 -12.18 8.14 0.21
CA ALA A 27 -11.78 9.52 0.46
C ALA A 27 -12.47 10.47 -0.52
N ASP A 28 -13.06 11.54 0.01
CA ASP A 28 -13.65 12.62 -0.74
C ASP A 28 -12.63 13.73 -1.11
N ASP A 29 -13.07 14.72 -1.86
CA ASP A 29 -12.22 15.81 -2.33
C ASP A 29 -11.70 16.68 -1.19
N GLU A 30 -12.50 16.92 -0.16
CA GLU A 30 -12.10 17.71 1.01
C GLU A 30 -10.97 17.02 1.79
N GLN A 31 -11.12 15.74 2.02
CA GLN A 31 -10.11 14.90 2.68
C GLN A 31 -8.80 14.84 1.88
N LEU A 32 -8.89 14.75 0.55
CA LEU A 32 -7.72 14.75 -0.33
C LEU A 32 -6.99 16.10 -0.30
N VAL A 33 -7.72 17.21 -0.44
CA VAL A 33 -7.13 18.56 -0.36
C VAL A 33 -6.42 18.76 0.98
N ALA A 34 -7.08 18.42 2.09
CA ALA A 34 -6.48 18.54 3.42
C ALA A 34 -5.24 17.66 3.58
N ALA A 35 -5.25 16.44 3.03
CA ALA A 35 -4.12 15.54 3.10
C ALA A 35 -2.92 16.05 2.30
N TRP A 36 -3.13 16.57 1.08
CA TRP A 36 -2.08 17.19 0.27
C TRP A 36 -1.47 18.42 0.94
N GLN A 37 -2.29 19.31 1.51
CA GLN A 37 -1.81 20.49 2.26
C GLN A 37 -0.94 20.08 3.46
N GLN A 38 -1.33 19.03 4.18
CA GLN A 38 -0.57 18.54 5.33
C GLN A 38 0.75 17.87 4.91
N LEU A 39 0.78 17.16 3.79
CA LEU A 39 2.03 16.61 3.25
C LEU A 39 2.96 17.70 2.75
N ASP A 40 2.42 18.74 2.11
CA ASP A 40 3.19 19.90 1.66
C ASP A 40 3.79 20.68 2.83
N ALA A 41 2.99 20.97 3.85
CA ALA A 41 3.44 21.63 5.08
C ALA A 41 4.56 20.86 5.81
N ARG A 42 4.70 19.57 5.57
CA ARG A 42 5.79 18.72 6.08
C ARG A 42 7.01 18.64 5.16
N GLY A 43 6.96 19.31 4.01
CA GLY A 43 8.03 19.28 3.02
C GLY A 43 8.10 17.99 2.19
N PHE A 44 7.02 17.21 2.14
CA PHE A 44 6.97 15.94 1.41
C PHE A 44 6.44 16.08 -0.01
N VAL A 45 6.12 17.31 -0.44
CA VAL A 45 5.58 17.61 -1.77
C VAL A 45 6.48 18.65 -2.46
N THR A 46 6.68 18.49 -3.76
CA THR A 46 7.33 19.45 -4.64
C THR A 46 6.60 19.45 -5.98
N ASN A 47 6.20 20.62 -6.47
CA ASN A 47 5.44 20.78 -7.72
C ASN A 47 4.17 19.87 -7.77
N GLY A 48 3.44 19.77 -6.66
CA GLY A 48 2.21 19.00 -6.55
C GLY A 48 2.40 17.48 -6.56
N ARG A 49 3.63 16.99 -6.36
CA ARG A 49 3.95 15.56 -6.31
C ARG A 49 4.74 15.23 -5.05
N VAL A 50 4.57 14.01 -4.56
CA VAL A 50 5.40 13.49 -3.48
C VAL A 50 6.86 13.45 -3.94
N ASN A 51 7.75 14.04 -3.13
CA ASN A 51 9.18 14.11 -3.39
C ASN A 51 9.95 12.97 -2.68
N GLU A 52 11.27 12.96 -2.83
CA GLU A 52 12.14 11.93 -2.22
C GLU A 52 12.01 11.85 -0.70
N GLN A 53 11.80 13.00 -0.01
CA GLN A 53 11.61 13.01 1.45
C GLN A 53 10.27 12.35 1.82
N GLY A 54 9.22 12.57 1.03
CA GLY A 54 7.93 11.90 1.19
C GLY A 54 8.03 10.39 0.96
N LEU A 55 8.78 9.95 -0.05
CA LEU A 55 9.03 8.54 -0.31
C LEU A 55 9.87 7.89 0.80
N ALA A 56 10.91 8.58 1.30
CA ALA A 56 11.70 8.10 2.43
C ALA A 56 10.84 7.98 3.71
N PHE A 57 9.94 8.94 3.94
CA PHE A 57 9.00 8.87 5.05
C PHE A 57 8.00 7.70 4.91
N ARG A 58 7.51 7.45 3.70
CA ARG A 58 6.69 6.26 3.41
C ARG A 58 7.46 4.97 3.74
N GLN A 59 8.74 4.89 3.33
CA GLN A 59 9.56 3.71 3.62
C GLN A 59 9.74 3.52 5.13
N MET A 60 9.98 4.59 5.88
CA MET A 60 10.06 4.52 7.33
C MET A 60 8.77 3.97 7.98
N ILE A 61 7.60 4.34 7.45
CA ILE A 61 6.31 3.78 7.91
C ILE A 61 6.25 2.28 7.63
N GLU A 62 6.66 1.85 6.44
CA GLU A 62 6.69 0.44 6.04
C GLU A 62 7.60 -0.37 6.96
N ASP A 63 8.83 0.09 7.15
CA ASP A 63 9.83 -0.58 7.99
C ASP A 63 9.33 -0.72 9.44
N LYS A 64 8.68 0.34 9.94
CA LYS A 64 8.09 0.31 11.28
C LYS A 64 6.94 -0.68 11.39
N THR A 65 6.08 -0.72 10.38
CA THR A 65 4.96 -1.67 10.31
C THR A 65 5.48 -3.11 10.24
N ASN A 66 6.44 -3.37 9.37
CA ASN A 66 7.07 -4.68 9.24
C ASN A 66 7.70 -5.13 10.55
N SER A 67 8.45 -4.25 11.22
CA SER A 67 9.06 -4.54 12.53
C SER A 67 8.03 -4.88 13.61
N LEU A 68 6.86 -4.24 13.60
CA LEU A 68 5.78 -4.55 14.53
C LEU A 68 5.10 -5.89 14.22
N CYS A 69 4.89 -6.19 12.93
CA CYS A 69 4.27 -7.44 12.48
C CYS A 69 5.20 -8.65 12.64
N GLU A 70 6.51 -8.44 12.54
CA GLU A 70 7.52 -9.51 12.63
C GLU A 70 7.43 -10.32 13.94
N LYS A 71 7.01 -9.68 15.03
CA LYS A 71 6.85 -10.35 16.32
C LYS A 71 5.85 -11.52 16.27
N ALA A 72 4.76 -11.34 15.53
CA ALA A 72 3.74 -12.37 15.35
C ALA A 72 4.32 -13.56 14.55
N TRP A 73 5.02 -13.28 13.45
CA TRP A 73 5.64 -14.31 12.61
C TRP A 73 6.76 -15.06 13.34
N ARG A 74 7.58 -14.37 14.11
CA ARG A 74 8.61 -15.00 14.96
C ARG A 74 7.99 -15.91 16.02
N HIS A 75 6.85 -15.53 16.60
CA HIS A 75 6.13 -16.36 17.57
C HIS A 75 5.60 -17.65 16.93
N LEU A 76 5.09 -17.57 15.70
CA LEU A 76 4.66 -18.75 14.94
C LEU A 76 5.81 -19.69 14.58
N GLY A 77 6.99 -19.15 14.35
CA GLY A 77 8.17 -19.86 13.90
C GLY A 77 8.13 -20.20 12.40
N GLU A 78 9.29 -20.51 11.84
CA GLU A 78 9.48 -20.74 10.41
C GLU A 78 8.57 -21.85 9.86
N LYS A 79 8.55 -22.99 10.53
CA LYS A 79 7.75 -24.17 10.10
C LYS A 79 6.26 -23.82 9.98
N THR A 80 5.69 -23.19 11.00
CA THR A 80 4.27 -22.85 11.00
C THR A 80 3.95 -21.75 10.00
N THR A 81 4.86 -20.79 9.83
CA THR A 81 4.73 -19.73 8.80
C THR A 81 4.74 -20.33 7.40
N THR A 82 5.66 -21.26 7.11
CA THR A 82 5.69 -21.96 5.82
C THR A 82 4.38 -22.72 5.55
N GLN A 83 3.92 -23.49 6.52
CA GLN A 83 2.65 -24.23 6.41
C GLN A 83 1.45 -23.28 6.18
N TYR A 84 1.43 -22.11 6.82
CA TYR A 84 0.40 -21.11 6.60
C TYR A 84 0.46 -20.56 5.16
N CYS A 85 1.64 -20.22 4.67
CA CYS A 85 1.81 -19.74 3.29
C CYS A 85 1.38 -20.80 2.27
N GLU A 86 1.80 -22.05 2.42
CA GLU A 86 1.39 -23.16 1.56
C GLU A 86 -0.13 -23.37 1.56
N LEU A 87 -0.78 -23.15 2.70
CA LEU A 87 -2.23 -23.27 2.82
C LEU A 87 -2.99 -22.16 2.09
N VAL A 88 -2.50 -20.91 2.17
CA VAL A 88 -3.23 -19.74 1.66
C VAL A 88 -2.87 -19.38 0.21
N GLU A 89 -1.66 -19.70 -0.25
CA GLU A 89 -1.17 -19.35 -1.58
C GLU A 89 -2.05 -19.87 -2.72
N PRO A 90 -2.59 -21.10 -2.68
CA PRO A 90 -3.46 -21.62 -3.74
C PRO A 90 -4.74 -20.79 -3.96
N PHE A 91 -5.18 -20.03 -2.96
CA PHE A 91 -6.35 -19.16 -3.09
C PHE A 91 -6.07 -17.85 -3.84
N GLY A 92 -4.80 -17.42 -3.92
CA GLY A 92 -4.42 -16.18 -4.55
C GLY A 92 -4.92 -16.03 -6.00
N PRO A 93 -4.73 -17.02 -6.91
CA PRO A 93 -5.26 -16.96 -8.26
C PRO A 93 -6.79 -16.84 -8.32
N ILE A 94 -7.50 -17.49 -7.39
CA ILE A 94 -8.97 -17.44 -7.30
C ILE A 94 -9.42 -16.02 -6.95
N PHE A 95 -8.78 -15.40 -5.96
CA PHE A 95 -9.09 -14.01 -5.59
C PHE A 95 -8.76 -13.02 -6.70
N LEU A 96 -7.62 -13.18 -7.39
CA LEU A 96 -7.26 -12.31 -8.51
C LEU A 96 -8.26 -12.44 -9.67
N ALA A 97 -8.64 -13.65 -10.04
CA ALA A 97 -9.66 -13.86 -11.07
C ALA A 97 -11.01 -13.21 -10.71
N ARG A 98 -11.39 -13.26 -9.43
CA ARG A 98 -12.60 -12.57 -8.94
C ARG A 98 -12.46 -11.05 -9.04
N ILE A 99 -11.31 -10.50 -8.67
CA ILE A 99 -11.03 -9.07 -8.76
C ILE A 99 -11.05 -8.61 -10.23
N ASP A 100 -10.43 -9.36 -11.14
CA ASP A 100 -10.42 -9.06 -12.57
C ASP A 100 -11.83 -8.98 -13.14
N ALA A 101 -12.68 -9.91 -12.75
CA ALA A 101 -14.07 -9.96 -13.20
C ALA A 101 -14.95 -8.82 -12.64
N THR A 102 -14.57 -8.19 -11.52
CA THR A 102 -15.43 -7.23 -10.82
C THR A 102 -14.88 -5.81 -10.77
N ALA A 103 -13.59 -5.63 -10.60
CA ALA A 103 -12.93 -4.34 -10.41
C ALA A 103 -11.89 -4.01 -11.51
N GLY A 104 -11.58 -4.97 -12.38
CA GLY A 104 -10.66 -4.81 -13.50
C GLY A 104 -9.19 -5.13 -13.17
N GLU A 105 -8.41 -5.28 -14.24
CA GLU A 105 -7.00 -5.73 -14.18
C GLU A 105 -6.05 -4.74 -13.52
N ASN A 106 -6.42 -3.47 -13.44
CA ASN A 106 -5.61 -2.42 -12.79
C ASN A 106 -5.72 -2.45 -11.26
N TRP A 107 -6.63 -3.25 -10.72
CA TRP A 107 -6.80 -3.41 -9.29
C TRP A 107 -5.74 -4.35 -8.71
N MET A 108 -5.23 -4.03 -7.52
CA MET A 108 -4.23 -4.85 -6.80
C MET A 108 -2.93 -5.12 -7.59
N PRO A 109 -2.31 -4.13 -8.28
CA PRO A 109 -1.13 -4.40 -9.11
C PRO A 109 0.06 -4.92 -8.29
N ALA A 110 0.25 -4.46 -7.04
CA ALA A 110 1.32 -4.97 -6.17
C ALA A 110 1.21 -6.49 -5.91
N ALA A 111 -0.01 -7.02 -5.78
CA ALA A 111 -0.23 -8.46 -5.62
C ALA A 111 0.05 -9.25 -6.92
N ARG A 112 0.02 -8.57 -8.09
CA ARG A 112 0.31 -9.18 -9.40
C ARG A 112 1.81 -9.23 -9.66
N ASP A 113 2.52 -8.15 -9.31
CA ASP A 113 3.96 -8.02 -9.56
C ASP A 113 4.78 -8.98 -8.70
N SER A 114 4.36 -9.28 -7.48
CA SER A 114 5.02 -10.26 -6.60
C SER A 114 5.03 -11.69 -7.17
N ARG A 115 4.23 -11.98 -8.19
CA ARG A 115 4.15 -13.29 -8.86
C ARG A 115 4.92 -13.36 -10.17
N ARG A 116 5.49 -12.25 -10.63
CA ARG A 116 6.29 -12.20 -11.86
C ARG A 116 7.78 -12.48 -11.64
N ASN A 117 8.19 -12.60 -10.39
CA ASN A 117 9.52 -13.04 -9.96
C ASN A 117 9.41 -14.43 -9.34
#